data_c20eb2a21c0766c590a3cf5b56b5d2a5
#
_entry.id   c20eb2a21c0766c590a3cf5b56b5d2a5
#
_cell.length_a   1.000
_cell.length_b   1.000
_cell.length_c   1.000
_cell.angle_alpha   90.00
_cell.angle_beta   90.00
_cell.angle_gamma   90.00
#
_symmetry.space_group_name_H-M   'P 1'
#
loop_
_entity.id
_entity.type
_entity.pdbx_description
1 polymer ?
#
loop_
_entity_poly.entity_id
_entity_poly.type
_entity_poly.pdbx_seq_one_letter_code
_entity_poly.pdbx_strand_id
1 'polypeptide(L)'
;MGVVFRAIKEPEGNEVALKVLRAELSADETFRRRFVHEARAAGEVRHKHLVPIMDAGEAEGRPYLAVALVRGQTLEARLASDGRMTLEDVVRVVAHVASGLDALHAGGIVHRDVKPSNVIIDETGSANLTDFGLAKGRAYTVLTKPGMVMGTLDYLAPEMLRGSEATGASDIYALGCLTYECTAGRAPFANKSMFDLASAHLDLDPADPCANRPDAPEGLSWAILQALAKDPDKRPPTATAYAHLISFAAGARDTSPPGPAAPTPVPPS
;
A
#
# COMPACT_ATOMS: atom_id res chain seq x y z
N MET A 1 11.46 -6.61 11.42
CA MET A 1 10.27 -6.00 12.07
C MET A 1 9.70 -6.92 13.17
N GLY A 2 9.17 -8.08 12.87
CA GLY A 2 8.55 -8.98 13.84
C GLY A 2 8.44 -10.40 13.31
N VAL A 3 7.83 -11.27 14.12
CA VAL A 3 7.47 -12.64 13.74
C VAL A 3 5.95 -12.69 13.65
N VAL A 4 5.43 -13.37 12.61
CA VAL A 4 3.99 -13.56 12.42
C VAL A 4 3.64 -15.00 12.72
N PHE A 5 2.62 -15.19 13.56
CA PHE A 5 2.09 -16.49 13.95
C PHE A 5 0.65 -16.61 13.47
N ARG A 6 0.23 -17.81 13.10
CA ARG A 6 -1.19 -18.14 13.04
C ARG A 6 -1.65 -18.45 14.46
N ALA A 7 -2.69 -17.79 14.94
CA ALA A 7 -3.19 -17.89 16.30
C ALA A 7 -4.73 -17.93 16.30
N ILE A 8 -5.30 -18.30 17.44
CA ILE A 8 -6.74 -18.27 17.69
C ILE A 8 -7.00 -17.20 18.72
N LYS A 9 -7.90 -16.26 18.41
CA LYS A 9 -8.36 -15.26 19.36
C LYS A 9 -9.46 -15.83 20.23
N GLU A 10 -9.20 -15.96 21.51
CA GLU A 10 -10.20 -16.38 22.50
C GLU A 10 -10.97 -15.18 23.06
N PRO A 11 -12.22 -15.34 23.48
CA PRO A 11 -13.01 -16.59 23.45
C PRO A 11 -13.72 -16.87 22.13
N GLU A 12 -13.64 -15.94 21.13
CA GLU A 12 -14.43 -16.00 19.89
C GLU A 12 -14.03 -17.16 18.96
N GLY A 13 -12.86 -17.73 19.13
CA GLY A 13 -12.33 -18.83 18.32
C GLY A 13 -11.89 -18.43 16.91
N ASN A 14 -11.79 -17.13 16.60
CA ASN A 14 -11.39 -16.63 15.30
C ASN A 14 -9.91 -16.86 15.03
N GLU A 15 -9.58 -17.35 13.84
CA GLU A 15 -8.18 -17.41 13.38
C GLU A 15 -7.68 -16.00 13.04
N VAL A 16 -6.47 -15.69 13.53
CA VAL A 16 -5.81 -14.40 13.32
C VAL A 16 -4.35 -14.61 12.90
N ALA A 17 -3.82 -13.65 12.15
CA ALA A 17 -2.38 -13.48 11.99
C ALA A 17 -1.88 -12.54 13.10
N LEU A 18 -1.12 -13.11 14.05
CA LEU A 18 -0.56 -12.39 15.20
C LEU A 18 0.88 -11.99 14.91
N LYS A 19 1.12 -10.70 14.72
CA LYS A 19 2.44 -10.11 14.51
C LYS A 19 2.99 -9.58 15.84
N VAL A 20 4.09 -10.19 16.31
CA VAL A 20 4.80 -9.77 17.53
C VAL A 20 6.06 -9.04 17.12
N LEU A 21 6.26 -7.83 17.62
CA LEU A 21 7.45 -7.03 17.31
C LEU A 21 8.70 -7.62 18.00
N ARG A 22 9.87 -7.45 17.36
CA ARG A 22 11.15 -7.86 17.93
C ARG A 22 11.51 -7.02 19.15
N ALA A 23 12.23 -7.61 20.10
CA ALA A 23 12.63 -6.97 21.34
C ALA A 23 13.41 -5.67 21.14
N GLU A 24 14.25 -5.60 20.10
CA GLU A 24 15.06 -4.42 19.79
C GLU A 24 14.22 -3.20 19.44
N LEU A 25 13.04 -3.40 18.81
CA LEU A 25 12.07 -2.34 18.53
C LEU A 25 11.19 -2.02 19.73
N SER A 26 11.12 -2.92 20.69
CA SER A 26 10.28 -2.82 21.88
C SER A 26 11.00 -2.16 23.07
N ALA A 27 12.28 -1.80 22.93
CA ALA A 27 13.07 -1.21 24.01
C ALA A 27 12.58 0.23 24.37
N ASP A 28 12.06 0.97 23.39
CA ASP A 28 11.56 2.33 23.59
C ASP A 28 10.06 2.30 23.96
N GLU A 29 9.73 2.74 25.17
CA GLU A 29 8.36 2.82 25.68
C GLU A 29 7.48 3.76 24.86
N THR A 30 8.04 4.90 24.41
CA THR A 30 7.31 5.87 23.58
C THR A 30 6.93 5.25 22.24
N PHE A 31 7.84 4.45 21.65
CA PHE A 31 7.54 3.69 20.44
C PHE A 31 6.42 2.68 20.67
N ARG A 32 6.46 1.90 21.77
CA ARG A 32 5.42 0.89 22.08
C ARG A 32 4.05 1.52 22.22
N ARG A 33 3.93 2.58 23.03
CA ARG A 33 2.67 3.29 23.24
C ARG A 33 2.11 3.86 21.95
N ARG A 34 2.96 4.49 21.12
CA ARG A 34 2.57 5.03 19.83
C ARG A 34 2.10 3.94 18.88
N PHE A 35 2.83 2.82 18.77
CA PHE A 35 2.46 1.68 17.94
C PHE A 35 1.06 1.17 18.28
N VAL A 36 0.77 0.92 19.57
CA VAL A 36 -0.53 0.44 20.01
C VAL A 36 -1.63 1.47 19.73
N HIS A 37 -1.35 2.75 19.96
CA HIS A 37 -2.31 3.83 19.71
C HIS A 37 -2.64 3.95 18.21
N GLU A 38 -1.64 4.01 17.34
CA GLU A 38 -1.83 4.08 15.89
C GLU A 38 -2.53 2.82 15.34
N ALA A 39 -2.19 1.63 15.87
CA ALA A 39 -2.85 0.38 15.51
C ALA A 39 -4.35 0.36 15.86
N ARG A 40 -4.70 0.85 17.03
CA ARG A 40 -6.11 0.94 17.45
C ARG A 40 -6.89 1.94 16.59
N ALA A 41 -6.31 3.11 16.33
CA ALA A 41 -6.92 4.10 15.45
C ALA A 41 -7.14 3.52 14.03
N ALA A 42 -6.15 2.82 13.49
CA ALA A 42 -6.29 2.14 12.19
C ALA A 42 -7.35 1.03 12.23
N GLY A 43 -7.54 0.36 13.36
CA GLY A 43 -8.56 -0.67 13.55
C GLY A 43 -10.00 -0.16 13.52
N GLU A 44 -10.22 1.16 13.68
CA GLU A 44 -11.54 1.79 13.55
C GLU A 44 -11.97 1.94 12.09
N VAL A 45 -11.02 1.99 11.15
CA VAL A 45 -11.31 2.09 9.73
C VAL A 45 -11.71 0.72 9.19
N ARG A 46 -12.97 0.58 8.74
CA ARG A 46 -13.50 -0.64 8.15
C ARG A 46 -13.68 -0.48 6.65
N HIS A 47 -13.02 -1.33 5.88
CA HIS A 47 -13.17 -1.33 4.43
C HIS A 47 -12.94 -2.74 3.86
N LYS A 48 -13.65 -3.10 2.78
CA LYS A 48 -13.62 -4.45 2.20
C LYS A 48 -12.24 -4.85 1.64
N HIS A 49 -11.37 -3.88 1.32
CA HIS A 49 -10.01 -4.10 0.81
C HIS A 49 -8.92 -3.72 1.84
N LEU A 50 -9.29 -3.64 3.11
CA LEU A 50 -8.36 -3.55 4.23
C LEU A 50 -8.48 -4.80 5.09
N VAL A 51 -7.36 -5.42 5.41
CA VAL A 51 -7.37 -6.54 6.37
C VAL A 51 -7.75 -5.99 7.75
N PRO A 52 -8.85 -6.48 8.37
CA PRO A 52 -9.32 -5.96 9.65
C PRO A 52 -8.30 -6.17 10.76
N ILE A 53 -8.02 -5.13 11.54
CA ILE A 53 -7.31 -5.25 12.81
C ILE A 53 -8.31 -5.77 13.84
N MET A 54 -7.97 -6.92 14.45
CA MET A 54 -8.80 -7.62 15.43
C MET A 54 -8.43 -7.24 16.86
N ASP A 55 -7.14 -6.92 17.08
CA ASP A 55 -6.64 -6.46 18.37
C ASP A 55 -5.23 -5.85 18.21
N ALA A 56 -4.87 -4.96 19.14
CA ALA A 56 -3.53 -4.40 19.26
C ALA A 56 -3.24 -4.07 20.72
N GLY A 57 -2.08 -4.49 21.19
CA GLY A 57 -1.69 -4.33 22.58
C GLY A 57 -0.22 -4.59 22.85
N GLU A 58 0.08 -4.78 24.12
CA GLU A 58 1.39 -5.14 24.61
C GLU A 58 1.26 -6.36 25.56
N ALA A 59 2.09 -7.37 25.34
CA ALA A 59 2.21 -8.53 26.20
C ALA A 59 3.70 -8.77 26.51
N GLU A 60 4.04 -8.93 27.79
CA GLU A 60 5.43 -9.13 28.26
C GLU A 60 6.42 -8.09 27.71
N GLY A 61 6.02 -6.82 27.65
CA GLY A 61 6.84 -5.73 27.12
C GLY A 61 7.01 -5.74 25.60
N ARG A 62 6.27 -6.58 24.87
CA ARG A 62 6.31 -6.67 23.40
C ARG A 62 4.99 -6.21 22.78
N PRO A 63 5.01 -5.20 21.93
CA PRO A 63 3.84 -4.83 21.16
C PRO A 63 3.43 -5.94 20.19
N TYR A 64 2.13 -6.16 20.08
CA TYR A 64 1.56 -7.08 19.11
C TYR A 64 0.42 -6.43 18.32
N LEU A 65 0.18 -6.99 17.15
CA LEU A 65 -0.94 -6.68 16.26
C LEU A 65 -1.58 -7.99 15.81
N ALA A 66 -2.85 -8.18 16.09
CA ALA A 66 -3.65 -9.28 15.58
C ALA A 66 -4.55 -8.77 14.45
N VAL A 67 -4.43 -9.34 13.27
CA VAL A 67 -5.27 -9.03 12.11
C VAL A 67 -6.05 -10.27 11.68
N ALA A 68 -7.16 -10.10 10.97
CA ALA A 68 -7.89 -11.23 10.42
C ALA A 68 -6.97 -12.06 9.53
N LEU A 69 -7.06 -13.38 9.64
CA LEU A 69 -6.31 -14.28 8.78
C LEU A 69 -6.98 -14.35 7.41
N VAL A 70 -6.33 -13.75 6.40
CA VAL A 70 -6.78 -13.83 5.00
C VAL A 70 -6.14 -15.04 4.34
N ARG A 71 -6.96 -15.94 3.78
CA ARG A 71 -6.48 -17.06 2.99
C ARG A 71 -6.16 -16.58 1.58
N GLY A 72 -4.95 -16.84 1.11
CA GLY A 72 -4.47 -16.37 -0.18
C GLY A 72 -2.95 -16.28 -0.23
N GLN A 73 -2.43 -15.53 -1.17
CA GLN A 73 -1.00 -15.28 -1.33
C GLN A 73 -0.70 -13.80 -1.41
N THR A 74 0.52 -13.40 -1.04
CA THR A 74 0.93 -12.02 -1.24
C THR A 74 1.09 -11.71 -2.73
N LEU A 75 0.86 -10.44 -3.09
CA LEU A 75 1.11 -9.98 -4.46
C LEU A 75 2.59 -10.16 -4.85
N GLU A 76 3.52 -10.03 -3.89
CA GLU A 76 4.94 -10.32 -4.08
C GLU A 76 5.18 -11.79 -4.49
N ALA A 77 4.56 -12.76 -3.78
CA ALA A 77 4.67 -14.17 -4.12
C ALA A 77 4.09 -14.45 -5.52
N ARG A 78 2.97 -13.82 -5.86
CA ARG A 78 2.35 -13.93 -7.18
C ARG A 78 3.25 -13.36 -8.29
N LEU A 79 3.83 -12.18 -8.09
CA LEU A 79 4.76 -11.59 -9.06
C LEU A 79 6.03 -12.41 -9.21
N ALA A 80 6.53 -13.03 -8.13
CA ALA A 80 7.69 -13.91 -8.18
C ALA A 80 7.40 -15.20 -8.98
N SER A 81 6.17 -15.74 -8.94
CA SER A 81 5.79 -16.93 -9.70
C SER A 81 5.44 -16.63 -11.15
N ASP A 82 4.67 -15.56 -11.39
CA ASP A 82 4.02 -15.29 -12.67
C ASP A 82 4.79 -14.26 -13.51
N GLY A 83 5.74 -13.54 -12.90
CA GLY A 83 6.44 -12.41 -13.47
C GLY A 83 5.58 -11.16 -13.47
N ARG A 84 4.96 -10.82 -14.60
CA ARG A 84 4.02 -9.69 -14.71
C ARG A 84 2.56 -10.15 -14.69
N MET A 85 1.66 -9.27 -14.29
CA MET A 85 0.22 -9.55 -14.28
C MET A 85 -0.45 -9.27 -15.63
N THR A 86 -1.65 -9.82 -15.85
CA THR A 86 -2.53 -9.38 -16.94
C THR A 86 -2.98 -7.93 -16.68
N LEU A 87 -3.35 -7.17 -17.72
CA LEU A 87 -3.83 -5.79 -17.54
C LEU A 87 -5.12 -5.74 -16.72
N GLU A 88 -6.00 -6.71 -16.89
CA GLU A 88 -7.23 -6.84 -16.11
C GLU A 88 -6.92 -7.01 -14.62
N ASP A 89 -5.96 -7.87 -14.27
CA ASP A 89 -5.54 -8.06 -12.89
C ASP A 89 -4.85 -6.80 -12.32
N VAL A 90 -4.04 -6.10 -13.12
CA VAL A 90 -3.43 -4.82 -12.71
C VAL A 90 -4.53 -3.81 -12.34
N VAL A 91 -5.51 -3.59 -13.23
CA VAL A 91 -6.63 -2.66 -12.99
C VAL A 91 -7.37 -3.05 -11.71
N ARG A 92 -7.70 -4.33 -11.54
CA ARG A 92 -8.42 -4.84 -10.36
C ARG A 92 -7.64 -4.61 -9.07
N VAL A 93 -6.36 -4.99 -9.03
CA VAL A 93 -5.50 -4.83 -7.84
C VAL A 93 -5.36 -3.36 -7.48
N VAL A 94 -5.08 -2.49 -8.47
CA VAL A 94 -4.93 -1.05 -8.25
C VAL A 94 -6.21 -0.44 -7.71
N ALA A 95 -7.38 -0.79 -8.28
CA ALA A 95 -8.67 -0.30 -7.80
C ALA A 95 -8.97 -0.71 -6.36
N HIS A 96 -8.68 -1.97 -6.00
CA HIS A 96 -8.89 -2.49 -4.65
C HIS A 96 -7.97 -1.80 -3.63
N VAL A 97 -6.67 -1.71 -3.91
CA VAL A 97 -5.70 -1.07 -3.02
C VAL A 97 -6.00 0.43 -2.89
N ALA A 98 -6.31 1.10 -4.00
CA ALA A 98 -6.64 2.53 -4.00
C ALA A 98 -7.85 2.84 -3.13
N SER A 99 -8.94 2.06 -3.23
CA SER A 99 -10.13 2.30 -2.41
C SER A 99 -9.87 2.04 -0.92
N GLY A 100 -8.99 1.09 -0.57
CA GLY A 100 -8.51 0.88 0.79
C GLY A 100 -7.68 2.05 1.31
N LEU A 101 -6.77 2.59 0.49
CA LEU A 101 -5.95 3.75 0.84
C LEU A 101 -6.82 4.99 1.09
N ASP A 102 -7.79 5.29 0.22
CA ASP A 102 -8.66 6.45 0.41
C ASP A 102 -9.53 6.31 1.67
N ALA A 103 -9.94 5.09 2.05
CA ALA A 103 -10.62 4.86 3.31
C ALA A 103 -9.73 5.17 4.53
N LEU A 104 -8.44 4.81 4.49
CA LEU A 104 -7.48 5.17 5.53
C LEU A 104 -7.24 6.68 5.58
N HIS A 105 -7.03 7.31 4.42
CA HIS A 105 -6.79 8.75 4.32
C HIS A 105 -7.97 9.57 4.84
N ALA A 106 -9.20 9.14 4.56
CA ALA A 106 -10.41 9.74 5.13
C ALA A 106 -10.47 9.64 6.67
N GLY A 107 -9.88 8.58 7.25
CA GLY A 107 -9.68 8.43 8.69
C GLY A 107 -8.45 9.18 9.24
N GLY A 108 -7.76 9.99 8.43
CA GLY A 108 -6.53 10.69 8.84
C GLY A 108 -5.31 9.78 8.98
N ILE A 109 -5.34 8.58 8.40
CA ILE A 109 -4.29 7.56 8.52
C ILE A 109 -3.56 7.42 7.20
N VAL A 110 -2.23 7.54 7.22
CA VAL A 110 -1.34 7.27 6.10
C VAL A 110 -0.76 5.87 6.25
N HIS A 111 -0.76 5.07 5.18
CA HIS A 111 -0.30 3.67 5.24
C HIS A 111 1.23 3.54 5.38
N ARG A 112 2.02 4.35 4.69
CA ARG A 112 3.49 4.47 4.77
C ARG A 112 4.31 3.25 4.34
N ASP A 113 3.69 2.15 3.94
CA ASP A 113 4.39 0.92 3.52
C ASP A 113 3.62 0.15 2.43
N VAL A 114 3.10 0.87 1.44
CA VAL A 114 2.41 0.25 0.29
C VAL A 114 3.46 -0.45 -0.58
N LYS A 115 3.33 -1.77 -0.72
CA LYS A 115 4.22 -2.63 -1.52
C LYS A 115 3.59 -4.00 -1.74
N PRO A 116 4.06 -4.82 -2.70
CA PRO A 116 3.47 -6.13 -3.01
C PRO A 116 3.41 -7.11 -1.84
N SER A 117 4.39 -7.12 -0.93
CA SER A 117 4.37 -7.99 0.25
C SER A 117 3.27 -7.64 1.28
N ASN A 118 2.72 -6.42 1.20
CA ASN A 118 1.64 -5.93 2.06
C ASN A 118 0.27 -5.93 1.37
N VAL A 119 0.14 -6.60 0.22
CA VAL A 119 -1.13 -6.83 -0.48
C VAL A 119 -1.36 -8.34 -0.57
N ILE A 120 -2.47 -8.82 -0.03
CA ILE A 120 -2.87 -10.23 -0.08
C ILE A 120 -3.96 -10.38 -1.13
N ILE A 121 -3.73 -11.25 -2.11
CA ILE A 121 -4.75 -11.67 -3.07
C ILE A 121 -5.42 -12.90 -2.48
N ASP A 122 -6.69 -12.76 -2.12
CA ASP A 122 -7.46 -13.86 -1.55
C ASP A 122 -7.97 -14.86 -2.61
N GLU A 123 -8.60 -15.94 -2.16
CA GLU A 123 -9.12 -17.03 -3.01
C GLU A 123 -10.19 -16.54 -4.01
N THR A 124 -10.80 -15.38 -3.79
CA THR A 124 -11.77 -14.76 -4.71
C THR A 124 -11.11 -13.85 -5.75
N GLY A 125 -9.79 -13.63 -5.64
CA GLY A 125 -9.03 -12.69 -6.46
C GLY A 125 -9.13 -11.24 -5.98
N SER A 126 -9.69 -10.99 -4.78
CA SER A 126 -9.73 -9.67 -4.18
C SER A 126 -8.39 -9.31 -3.56
N ALA A 127 -7.90 -8.09 -3.83
CA ALA A 127 -6.69 -7.58 -3.20
C ALA A 127 -7.04 -6.88 -1.88
N ASN A 128 -6.32 -7.25 -0.81
CA ASN A 128 -6.56 -6.78 0.54
C ASN A 128 -5.25 -6.19 1.09
N LEU A 129 -5.25 -4.90 1.43
CA LEU A 129 -4.10 -4.21 1.97
C LEU A 129 -3.95 -4.51 3.46
N THR A 130 -2.72 -4.83 3.88
CA THR A 130 -2.36 -5.18 5.26
C THR A 130 -1.10 -4.46 5.71
N ASP A 131 -0.71 -4.66 6.97
CA ASP A 131 0.56 -4.16 7.52
C ASP A 131 0.75 -2.64 7.39
N PHE A 132 -0.27 -1.89 7.85
CA PHE A 132 -0.15 -0.44 8.01
C PHE A 132 1.21 -0.11 8.65
N GLY A 133 1.95 0.85 8.11
CA GLY A 133 3.32 1.20 8.52
C GLY A 133 3.47 1.72 9.95
N LEU A 134 2.74 1.14 10.89
CA LEU A 134 2.66 1.49 12.31
C LEU A 134 4.02 1.49 13.02
N ALA A 135 4.95 0.65 12.55
CA ALA A 135 6.32 0.59 13.07
C ALA A 135 7.27 1.66 12.50
N LYS A 136 6.80 2.45 11.52
CA LYS A 136 7.63 3.39 10.76
C LYS A 136 7.40 4.81 11.23
N GLY A 137 7.34 5.25 12.37
CA GLY A 137 7.21 6.61 12.92
C GLY A 137 6.97 7.77 11.92
N ARG A 138 6.57 8.95 12.40
CA ARG A 138 6.29 10.10 11.55
C ARG A 138 7.53 10.63 10.79
N ALA A 139 8.70 10.57 11.41
CA ALA A 139 9.96 11.00 10.79
C ALA A 139 10.76 9.78 10.32
N TYR A 140 10.79 9.56 9.02
CA TYR A 140 11.63 8.54 8.40
C TYR A 140 13.03 9.10 8.23
N THR A 141 13.91 8.90 9.22
CA THR A 141 15.35 9.13 9.03
C THR A 141 15.91 7.91 8.30
N VAL A 142 15.72 7.89 6.98
CA VAL A 142 15.92 6.73 6.11
C VAL A 142 17.37 6.28 6.03
N LEU A 143 18.32 7.20 6.15
CA LEU A 143 19.72 6.94 5.80
C LEU A 143 20.62 6.50 6.97
N THR A 144 20.11 6.39 8.21
CA THR A 144 20.99 6.24 9.37
C THR A 144 20.70 5.05 10.31
N LYS A 145 19.70 4.21 10.06
CA LYS A 145 19.45 3.04 10.93
C LYS A 145 19.95 1.73 10.32
N PRO A 146 20.88 1.01 10.99
CA PRO A 146 21.24 -0.36 10.62
C PRO A 146 19.99 -1.26 10.69
N GLY A 147 19.72 -2.04 9.66
CA GLY A 147 18.60 -3.00 9.63
C GLY A 147 17.46 -2.66 8.66
N MET A 148 17.62 -1.68 7.77
CA MET A 148 16.70 -1.45 6.67
C MET A 148 16.73 -2.63 5.71
N VAL A 149 15.59 -3.31 5.54
CA VAL A 149 15.43 -4.40 4.58
C VAL A 149 15.40 -3.81 3.18
N MET A 150 16.25 -4.32 2.30
CA MET A 150 16.51 -3.84 0.94
C MET A 150 15.23 -3.64 0.10
N GLY A 151 14.17 -4.38 0.27
CA GLY A 151 12.94 -4.28 -0.51
C GLY A 151 11.96 -3.14 -0.12
N THR A 152 12.28 -2.32 0.88
CA THR A 152 11.38 -1.21 1.30
C THR A 152 11.69 0.09 0.57
N LEU A 153 12.92 0.27 0.07
CA LEU A 153 13.32 1.47 -0.65
C LEU A 153 12.70 1.57 -2.05
N ASP A 154 12.38 0.43 -2.66
CA ASP A 154 11.84 0.36 -4.04
C ASP A 154 10.50 1.10 -4.22
N TYR A 155 9.82 1.42 -3.12
CA TYR A 155 8.49 2.07 -3.13
C TYR A 155 8.48 3.40 -2.37
N LEU A 156 9.64 3.88 -1.93
CA LEU A 156 9.71 5.04 -1.05
C LEU A 156 9.60 6.34 -1.83
N ALA A 157 8.66 7.20 -1.43
CA ALA A 157 8.43 8.48 -2.08
C ALA A 157 9.60 9.46 -1.90
N PRO A 158 9.91 10.31 -2.92
CA PRO A 158 11.03 11.26 -2.90
C PRO A 158 11.03 12.18 -1.68
N GLU A 159 9.88 12.70 -1.28
CA GLU A 159 9.74 13.59 -0.11
C GLU A 159 10.11 12.88 1.20
N MET A 160 9.82 11.58 1.31
CA MET A 160 10.21 10.80 2.49
C MET A 160 11.72 10.57 2.55
N LEU A 161 12.39 10.41 1.39
CA LEU A 161 13.85 10.35 1.30
C LEU A 161 14.50 11.69 1.69
N ARG A 162 13.81 12.81 1.46
CA ARG A 162 14.23 14.15 1.91
C ARG A 162 13.94 14.41 3.39
N GLY A 163 13.32 13.45 4.10
CA GLY A 163 13.02 13.56 5.53
C GLY A 163 11.68 14.22 5.85
N SER A 164 10.84 14.47 4.85
CA SER A 164 9.48 14.97 5.08
C SER A 164 8.59 13.88 5.69
N GLU A 165 7.54 14.29 6.38
CA GLU A 165 6.51 13.36 6.85
C GLU A 165 5.76 12.73 5.66
N ALA A 166 5.37 11.45 5.82
CA ALA A 166 4.54 10.76 4.84
C ALA A 166 3.12 11.35 4.82
N THR A 167 2.59 11.49 3.62
CA THR A 167 1.22 11.95 3.36
C THR A 167 0.46 10.96 2.47
N GLY A 168 -0.81 11.20 2.19
CA GLY A 168 -1.55 10.40 1.19
C GLY A 168 -0.89 10.40 -0.18
N ALA A 169 -0.24 11.50 -0.56
CA ALA A 169 0.53 11.57 -1.81
C ALA A 169 1.75 10.63 -1.82
N SER A 170 2.35 10.35 -0.65
CA SER A 170 3.44 9.36 -0.54
C SER A 170 2.92 7.93 -0.76
N ASP A 171 1.72 7.60 -0.27
CA ASP A 171 1.07 6.31 -0.53
C ASP A 171 0.68 6.17 -2.01
N ILE A 172 0.25 7.25 -2.67
CA ILE A 172 -0.05 7.26 -4.11
C ILE A 172 1.23 7.00 -4.92
N TYR A 173 2.37 7.57 -4.55
CA TYR A 173 3.65 7.26 -5.18
C TYR A 173 4.01 5.78 -5.04
N ALA A 174 3.88 5.22 -3.84
CA ALA A 174 4.13 3.81 -3.58
C ALA A 174 3.16 2.90 -4.35
N LEU A 175 1.87 3.29 -4.48
CA LEU A 175 0.90 2.62 -5.34
C LEU A 175 1.31 2.71 -6.83
N GLY A 176 1.89 3.83 -7.27
CA GLY A 176 2.48 3.98 -8.60
C GLY A 176 3.63 2.98 -8.85
N CYS A 177 4.55 2.83 -7.87
CA CYS A 177 5.62 1.83 -7.94
C CYS A 177 5.07 0.40 -8.01
N LEU A 178 4.06 0.08 -7.21
CA LEU A 178 3.37 -1.21 -7.22
C LEU A 178 2.70 -1.47 -8.58
N THR A 179 1.99 -0.47 -9.14
CA THR A 179 1.34 -0.57 -10.45
C THR A 179 2.37 -0.82 -11.55
N TYR A 180 3.48 -0.07 -11.50
CA TYR A 180 4.61 -0.24 -12.40
C TYR A 180 5.13 -1.69 -12.35
N GLU A 181 5.38 -2.23 -11.16
CA GLU A 181 5.89 -3.58 -10.98
C GLU A 181 4.90 -4.64 -11.45
N CYS A 182 3.62 -4.52 -11.15
CA CYS A 182 2.58 -5.41 -11.67
C CYS A 182 2.54 -5.42 -13.21
N THR A 183 2.84 -4.27 -13.83
CA THR A 183 2.82 -4.11 -15.29
C THR A 183 4.11 -4.59 -15.94
N ALA A 184 5.26 -4.20 -15.41
CA ALA A 184 6.59 -4.46 -15.99
C ALA A 184 7.25 -5.76 -15.49
N GLY A 185 6.74 -6.37 -14.38
CA GLY A 185 7.35 -7.52 -13.70
C GLY A 185 8.57 -7.17 -12.84
N ARG A 186 8.84 -5.89 -12.64
CA ARG A 186 9.94 -5.37 -11.81
C ARG A 186 9.63 -3.97 -11.31
N ALA A 187 10.18 -3.59 -10.17
CA ALA A 187 10.06 -2.23 -9.64
C ALA A 187 10.70 -1.18 -10.58
N PRO A 188 10.30 0.12 -10.52
CA PRO A 188 10.76 1.17 -11.43
C PRO A 188 12.27 1.30 -11.55
N PHE A 189 12.99 1.14 -10.44
CA PHE A 189 14.44 1.33 -10.34
C PHE A 189 15.16 0.08 -9.84
N ALA A 190 14.62 -1.12 -10.10
CA ALA A 190 15.19 -2.39 -9.69
C ALA A 190 16.67 -2.55 -10.10
N ASN A 191 17.39 -3.40 -9.36
CA ASN A 191 18.80 -3.75 -9.59
C ASN A 191 19.82 -2.61 -9.37
N LYS A 192 19.46 -1.59 -8.57
CA LYS A 192 20.38 -0.53 -8.16
C LYS A 192 20.94 -0.80 -6.76
N SER A 193 22.11 -0.24 -6.46
CA SER A 193 22.60 -0.19 -5.07
C SER A 193 21.64 0.65 -4.22
N MET A 194 21.67 0.50 -2.89
CA MET A 194 20.82 1.29 -1.99
C MET A 194 20.97 2.81 -2.21
N PHE A 195 22.20 3.27 -2.44
CA PHE A 195 22.48 4.69 -2.68
C PHE A 195 21.93 5.12 -4.05
N ASP A 196 22.19 4.36 -5.11
CA ASP A 196 21.70 4.66 -6.46
C ASP A 196 20.19 4.58 -6.54
N LEU A 197 19.55 3.68 -5.77
CA LEU A 197 18.11 3.55 -5.69
C LEU A 197 17.48 4.79 -5.06
N ALA A 198 18.03 5.27 -3.94
CA ALA A 198 17.56 6.50 -3.31
C ALA A 198 17.71 7.70 -4.25
N SER A 199 18.89 7.86 -4.92
CA SER A 199 19.12 8.89 -5.92
C SER A 199 18.13 8.79 -7.09
N ALA A 200 17.84 7.57 -7.56
CA ALA A 200 16.91 7.36 -8.66
C ALA A 200 15.48 7.79 -8.29
N HIS A 201 15.02 7.45 -7.08
CA HIS A 201 13.72 7.94 -6.59
C HIS A 201 13.66 9.45 -6.47
N LEU A 202 14.78 10.11 -6.12
CA LEU A 202 14.84 11.56 -6.00
C LEU A 202 14.82 12.29 -7.35
N ASP A 203 15.61 11.79 -8.34
CA ASP A 203 16.01 12.61 -9.46
C ASP A 203 15.79 11.98 -10.85
N LEU A 204 15.64 10.64 -10.95
CA LEU A 204 15.53 9.99 -12.24
C LEU A 204 14.06 9.70 -12.62
N ASP A 205 13.75 9.92 -13.89
CA ASP A 205 12.47 9.44 -14.43
C ASP A 205 12.52 7.91 -14.61
N PRO A 206 11.44 7.19 -14.24
CA PRO A 206 11.35 5.77 -14.51
C PRO A 206 11.29 5.46 -16.01
N ALA A 207 11.84 4.32 -16.40
CA ALA A 207 11.68 3.81 -17.76
C ALA A 207 10.20 3.51 -18.06
N ASP A 208 9.87 3.36 -19.34
CA ASP A 208 8.52 2.98 -19.77
C ASP A 208 8.12 1.61 -19.19
N PRO A 209 7.07 1.52 -18.32
CA PRO A 209 6.58 0.27 -17.77
C PRO A 209 6.00 -0.70 -18.81
N CYS A 210 5.60 -0.19 -19.98
CA CYS A 210 5.00 -0.96 -21.06
C CYS A 210 5.99 -1.28 -22.19
N ALA A 211 7.28 -0.92 -22.09
CA ALA A 211 8.28 -1.11 -23.15
C ALA A 211 8.34 -2.54 -23.73
N ASN A 212 8.09 -3.55 -22.91
CA ASN A 212 8.07 -4.96 -23.30
C ASN A 212 6.66 -5.58 -23.26
N ARG A 213 5.64 -4.77 -23.48
CA ARG A 213 4.24 -5.14 -23.35
C ARG A 213 3.41 -4.73 -24.56
N PRO A 214 3.45 -5.53 -25.64
CA PRO A 214 2.76 -5.19 -26.89
C PRO A 214 1.22 -5.18 -26.75
N ASP A 215 0.68 -5.78 -25.71
CA ASP A 215 -0.75 -5.78 -25.33
C ASP A 215 -1.17 -4.52 -24.58
N ALA A 216 -0.23 -3.62 -24.22
CA ALA A 216 -0.56 -2.41 -23.48
C ALA A 216 -1.18 -1.36 -24.41
N PRO A 217 -2.35 -0.80 -24.03
CA PRO A 217 -2.95 0.31 -24.77
C PRO A 217 -2.05 1.56 -24.76
N GLU A 218 -2.20 2.38 -25.82
CA GLU A 218 -1.57 3.70 -25.87
C GLU A 218 -2.04 4.55 -24.67
N GLY A 219 -1.10 5.21 -23.99
CA GLY A 219 -1.38 6.04 -22.82
C GLY A 219 -1.29 5.34 -21.46
N LEU A 220 -1.26 3.98 -21.40
CA LEU A 220 -1.16 3.28 -20.12
C LEU A 220 0.16 3.61 -19.40
N SER A 221 1.28 3.65 -20.11
CA SER A 221 2.56 4.09 -19.55
C SER A 221 2.48 5.47 -18.92
N TRP A 222 1.91 6.43 -19.64
CA TRP A 222 1.72 7.78 -19.12
C TRP A 222 0.87 7.77 -17.84
N ALA A 223 -0.25 7.05 -17.83
CA ALA A 223 -1.11 6.95 -16.66
C ALA A 223 -0.38 6.40 -15.43
N ILE A 224 0.42 5.34 -15.61
CA ILE A 224 1.21 4.75 -14.54
C ILE A 224 2.21 5.78 -13.99
N LEU A 225 2.90 6.50 -14.87
CA LEU A 225 3.95 7.45 -14.49
C LEU A 225 3.41 8.70 -13.79
N GLN A 226 2.10 9.04 -13.89
CA GLN A 226 1.52 10.18 -13.18
C GLN A 226 1.69 10.06 -11.65
N ALA A 227 1.53 8.85 -11.07
CA ALA A 227 1.73 8.65 -9.64
C ALA A 227 3.22 8.75 -9.22
N LEU A 228 4.15 8.56 -10.16
CA LEU A 228 5.60 8.60 -9.94
C LEU A 228 6.21 10.00 -10.08
N ALA A 229 5.41 11.04 -10.21
CA ALA A 229 5.87 12.43 -10.21
C ALA A 229 6.67 12.72 -8.94
N LYS A 230 7.84 13.39 -9.11
CA LYS A 230 8.74 13.70 -7.97
C LYS A 230 8.13 14.72 -7.03
N ASP A 231 7.38 15.66 -7.58
CA ASP A 231 6.59 16.65 -6.86
C ASP A 231 5.26 16.01 -6.42
N PRO A 232 4.95 15.92 -5.10
CA PRO A 232 3.70 15.34 -4.62
C PRO A 232 2.45 16.02 -5.17
N ASP A 233 2.49 17.34 -5.41
CA ASP A 233 1.35 18.13 -5.88
C ASP A 233 1.00 17.86 -7.35
N LYS A 234 1.89 17.20 -8.09
CA LYS A 234 1.66 16.77 -9.47
C LYS A 234 1.08 15.36 -9.60
N ARG A 235 0.95 14.64 -8.49
CA ARG A 235 0.33 13.32 -8.47
C ARG A 235 -1.20 13.43 -8.49
N PRO A 236 -1.92 12.35 -8.86
CA PRO A 236 -3.36 12.30 -8.70
C PRO A 236 -3.80 12.67 -7.27
N PRO A 237 -4.90 13.43 -7.09
CA PRO A 237 -5.28 13.98 -5.78
C PRO A 237 -5.74 12.90 -4.77
N THR A 238 -6.21 11.76 -5.25
CA THR A 238 -6.60 10.59 -4.43
C THR A 238 -6.12 9.30 -5.08
N ALA A 239 -6.02 8.23 -4.29
CA ALA A 239 -5.66 6.92 -4.82
C ALA A 239 -6.72 6.40 -5.79
N THR A 240 -8.01 6.62 -5.52
CA THR A 240 -9.10 6.26 -6.43
C THR A 240 -9.05 7.06 -7.74
N ALA A 241 -8.68 8.35 -7.71
CA ALA A 241 -8.48 9.13 -8.94
C ALA A 241 -7.37 8.51 -9.81
N TYR A 242 -6.29 8.04 -9.19
CA TYR A 242 -5.25 7.29 -9.89
C TYR A 242 -5.76 5.97 -10.46
N ALA A 243 -6.52 5.19 -9.69
CA ALA A 243 -7.09 3.93 -10.16
C ALA A 243 -8.03 4.12 -11.36
N HIS A 244 -8.84 5.17 -11.37
CA HIS A 244 -9.68 5.51 -12.52
C HIS A 244 -8.85 5.86 -13.75
N LEU A 245 -7.74 6.60 -13.58
CA LEU A 245 -6.84 6.92 -14.68
C LEU A 245 -6.24 5.63 -15.29
N ILE A 246 -5.81 4.67 -14.47
CA ILE A 246 -5.30 3.37 -14.90
C ILE A 246 -6.39 2.57 -15.62
N SER A 247 -7.60 2.49 -15.06
CA SER A 247 -8.73 1.78 -15.66
C SER A 247 -9.08 2.34 -17.03
N PHE A 248 -9.17 3.66 -17.15
CA PHE A 248 -9.44 4.34 -18.42
C PHE A 248 -8.34 4.07 -19.46
N ALA A 249 -7.07 4.24 -19.07
CA ALA A 249 -5.93 4.03 -19.94
C ALA A 249 -5.75 2.55 -20.36
N ALA A 250 -6.16 1.61 -19.52
CA ALA A 250 -6.17 0.17 -19.84
C ALA A 250 -7.34 -0.23 -20.76
N GLY A 251 -8.24 0.70 -21.12
CA GLY A 251 -9.41 0.41 -21.93
C GLY A 251 -10.48 -0.40 -21.20
N ALA A 252 -10.40 -0.53 -19.87
CA ALA A 252 -11.41 -1.18 -19.06
C ALA A 252 -12.70 -0.35 -19.07
N ARG A 253 -13.82 -0.97 -19.39
CA ARG A 253 -15.12 -0.31 -19.25
C ARG A 253 -15.41 -0.08 -17.78
N ASP A 254 -15.82 1.14 -17.44
CA ASP A 254 -16.21 1.48 -16.08
C ASP A 254 -17.44 0.63 -15.69
N THR A 255 -17.20 -0.41 -14.88
CA THR A 255 -18.26 -1.31 -14.37
C THR A 255 -18.74 -0.87 -12.98
N SER A 256 -18.37 0.31 -12.52
CA SER A 256 -18.86 0.88 -11.28
C SER A 256 -20.37 1.08 -11.36
N PRO A 257 -21.17 0.58 -10.41
CA PRO A 257 -22.60 0.91 -10.37
C PRO A 257 -22.75 2.43 -10.20
N PRO A 258 -23.75 3.05 -10.86
CA PRO A 258 -23.99 4.48 -10.71
C PRO A 258 -24.17 4.80 -9.22
N GLY A 259 -23.42 5.78 -8.72
CA GLY A 259 -23.57 6.26 -7.37
C GLY A 259 -25.02 6.65 -7.07
N PRO A 260 -25.45 6.70 -5.79
CA PRO A 260 -26.82 7.02 -5.45
C PRO A 260 -27.23 8.34 -6.11
N ALA A 261 -28.35 8.29 -6.84
CA ALA A 261 -28.88 9.44 -7.54
C ALA A 261 -29.03 10.62 -6.56
N ALA A 262 -28.57 11.79 -6.97
CA ALA A 262 -28.79 13.03 -6.22
C ALA A 262 -30.28 13.19 -5.91
N PRO A 263 -30.66 13.65 -4.70
CA PRO A 263 -32.06 13.84 -4.35
C PRO A 263 -32.70 14.86 -5.31
N THR A 264 -33.80 14.45 -5.92
CA THR A 264 -34.63 15.31 -6.78
C THR A 264 -35.07 16.53 -5.96
N PRO A 265 -34.94 17.77 -6.48
CA PRO A 265 -35.44 18.95 -5.80
C PRO A 265 -36.97 18.86 -5.68
N VAL A 266 -37.47 19.03 -4.45
CA VAL A 266 -38.91 19.12 -4.17
C VAL A 266 -39.37 20.47 -4.71
N PRO A 267 -40.45 20.52 -5.54
CA PRO A 267 -40.99 21.79 -6.02
C PRO A 267 -41.56 22.60 -4.84
N PRO A 268 -41.40 23.94 -4.82
CA PRO A 268 -41.99 24.78 -3.79
C PRO A 268 -43.50 24.73 -3.86
N SER A 269 -44.15 24.62 -2.67
CA SER A 269 -45.60 24.69 -2.45
C SER A 269 -46.12 26.10 -2.55
#